data_bff04e73ea734a841bf53044d6cee4f9
#
_entry.id   bff04e73ea734a841bf53044d6cee4f9
#
_cell.length_a   1.000
_cell.length_b   1.000
_cell.length_c   1.000
_cell.angle_alpha   90.00
_cell.angle_beta   90.00
_cell.angle_gamma   90.00
#
_symmetry.space_group_name_H-M   'P 1'
#
loop_
_entity.id
_entity.type
_entity.pdbx_description
1 polymer ?
#
loop_
_entity_poly.entity_id
_entity_poly.type
_entity_poly.pdbx_seq_one_letter_code
_entity_poly.pdbx_strand_id
1 'polypeptide(L)'
;MPQSAYRPCVGITLFNPAGLVFIGRRRSKRTVDPAAQGYEWQMPQGGIDSGEMPRAAALRELREETGVSSVSFLAEVPQWLTYDLPADLSRRSWKGRYRGQKQKWFAFRFEGDEREINIDRPEHGLKPEFDAWRWERIERLPALIIQFKRQVYESVVESFGPLGAREPERT
;
A
#
# COMPACT_ATOMS: atom_id res chain seq x y z
N MET A 1 -28.20 15.50 2.87
CA MET A 1 -27.31 14.53 3.49
C MET A 1 -25.89 14.88 3.13
N PRO A 2 -25.02 15.18 4.09
CA PRO A 2 -23.62 15.36 3.75
C PRO A 2 -23.11 14.03 3.18
N GLN A 3 -22.50 14.07 1.99
CA GLN A 3 -21.83 12.91 1.45
C GLN A 3 -20.70 12.54 2.40
N SER A 4 -20.60 11.26 2.73
CA SER A 4 -19.52 10.76 3.57
C SER A 4 -18.17 11.12 2.95
N ALA A 5 -17.25 11.62 3.76
CA ALA A 5 -15.93 12.02 3.31
C ALA A 5 -15.06 10.80 2.96
N TYR A 6 -14.02 11.02 2.18
CA TYR A 6 -12.94 10.04 1.99
C TYR A 6 -11.91 10.17 3.10
N ARG A 7 -11.45 9.04 3.63
CA ARG A 7 -10.36 9.01 4.61
C ARG A 7 -9.03 9.26 3.91
N PRO A 8 -8.23 10.27 4.34
CA PRO A 8 -6.91 10.50 3.74
C PRO A 8 -5.92 9.42 4.14
N CYS A 9 -5.32 8.81 3.15
CA CYS A 9 -4.35 7.71 3.33
C CYS A 9 -3.19 7.86 2.37
N VAL A 10 -2.16 7.07 2.60
CA VAL A 10 -1.00 6.93 1.72
C VAL A 10 -0.86 5.49 1.27
N GLY A 11 -0.27 5.30 0.10
CA GLY A 11 0.17 4.00 -0.40
C GLY A 11 1.63 4.07 -0.81
N ILE A 12 2.34 2.96 -0.67
CA ILE A 12 3.77 2.89 -0.91
C ILE A 12 4.09 1.79 -1.92
N THR A 13 4.77 2.16 -3.00
CA THR A 13 5.39 1.24 -3.93
C THR A 13 6.88 1.21 -3.64
N LEU A 14 7.35 0.12 -3.03
CA LEU A 14 8.75 -0.07 -2.68
C LEU A 14 9.42 -0.98 -3.71
N PHE A 15 10.32 -0.41 -4.52
CA PHE A 15 11.08 -1.15 -5.52
C PHE A 15 12.39 -1.70 -4.94
N ASN A 16 12.69 -2.96 -5.24
CA ASN A 16 14.02 -3.51 -5.00
C ASN A 16 14.98 -3.25 -6.18
N PRO A 17 16.28 -3.58 -6.07
CA PRO A 17 17.21 -3.38 -7.18
C PRO A 17 16.87 -4.12 -8.47
N ALA A 18 16.08 -5.18 -8.39
CA ALA A 18 15.63 -5.94 -9.57
C ALA A 18 14.37 -5.33 -10.23
N GLY A 19 13.83 -4.23 -9.69
CA GLY A 19 12.62 -3.60 -10.22
C GLY A 19 11.32 -4.27 -9.80
N LEU A 20 11.38 -5.18 -8.84
CA LEU A 20 10.20 -5.80 -8.24
C LEU A 20 9.69 -4.95 -7.08
N VAL A 21 8.43 -5.10 -6.72
CA VAL A 21 7.82 -4.32 -5.64
C VAL A 21 7.43 -5.21 -4.46
N PHE A 22 7.52 -4.63 -3.27
CA PHE A 22 7.09 -5.29 -2.04
C PHE A 22 5.57 -5.43 -2.01
N ILE A 23 5.10 -6.65 -1.75
CA ILE A 23 3.71 -6.90 -1.39
C ILE A 23 3.64 -7.74 -0.12
N GLY A 24 2.65 -7.43 0.72
CA GLY A 24 2.33 -8.18 1.91
C GLY A 24 0.98 -8.86 1.79
N ARG A 25 0.87 -10.05 2.38
CA ARG A 25 -0.41 -10.73 2.52
C ARG A 25 -1.07 -10.27 3.82
N ARG A 26 -2.26 -9.72 3.70
CA ARG A 26 -3.02 -9.27 4.86
C ARG A 26 -3.35 -10.44 5.77
N ARG A 27 -3.18 -10.24 7.08
CA ARG A 27 -3.58 -11.24 8.06
C ARG A 27 -5.07 -11.53 7.96
N SER A 28 -5.41 -12.81 7.92
CA SER A 28 -6.78 -13.27 7.92
C SER A 28 -7.45 -12.89 9.24
N LYS A 29 -8.47 -12.05 9.20
CA LYS A 29 -9.40 -11.89 10.30
C LYS A 29 -10.33 -13.10 10.31
N ARG A 30 -10.81 -13.50 11.50
CA ARG A 30 -11.66 -14.70 11.70
C ARG A 30 -12.92 -14.73 10.82
N THR A 31 -13.40 -13.60 10.35
CA THR A 31 -14.47 -13.51 9.38
C THR A 31 -13.86 -13.18 8.02
N VAL A 32 -13.53 -14.21 7.28
CA VAL A 32 -13.06 -14.05 5.91
C VAL A 32 -14.25 -13.59 5.07
N ASP A 33 -14.21 -12.36 4.57
CA ASP A 33 -15.09 -11.93 3.51
C ASP A 33 -14.82 -12.86 2.31
N PRO A 34 -15.80 -13.62 1.81
CA PRO A 34 -15.59 -14.49 0.65
C PRO A 34 -15.04 -13.73 -0.56
N ALA A 35 -15.37 -12.44 -0.70
CA ALA A 35 -14.86 -11.60 -1.78
C ALA A 35 -13.35 -11.32 -1.66
N ALA A 36 -12.76 -11.47 -0.46
CA ALA A 36 -11.34 -11.25 -0.23
C ALA A 36 -10.47 -12.49 -0.44
N GLN A 37 -11.07 -13.67 -0.59
CA GLN A 37 -10.30 -14.91 -0.81
C GLN A 37 -9.52 -14.85 -2.13
N GLY A 38 -8.20 -15.07 -2.04
CA GLY A 38 -7.29 -14.98 -3.17
C GLY A 38 -6.82 -13.55 -3.50
N TYR A 39 -7.33 -12.54 -2.79
CA TYR A 39 -7.04 -11.11 -3.03
C TYR A 39 -6.49 -10.42 -1.77
N GLU A 40 -5.72 -11.14 -0.98
CA GLU A 40 -5.14 -10.63 0.28
C GLU A 40 -3.80 -9.91 0.10
N TRP A 41 -3.23 -9.95 -1.10
CA TRP A 41 -1.93 -9.33 -1.37
C TRP A 41 -2.09 -7.87 -1.71
N GLN A 42 -1.29 -7.02 -1.07
CA GLN A 42 -1.33 -5.58 -1.30
C GLN A 42 0.03 -4.92 -1.02
N MET A 43 0.21 -3.74 -1.58
CA MET A 43 1.31 -2.85 -1.20
C MET A 43 1.01 -2.20 0.15
N PRO A 44 2.05 -1.77 0.90
CA PRO A 44 1.85 -1.07 2.17
C PRO A 44 0.98 0.18 2.00
N GLN A 45 0.12 0.42 2.98
CA GLN A 45 -0.77 1.58 3.01
C GLN A 45 -1.20 1.89 4.44
N GLY A 46 -1.63 3.11 4.67
CA GLY A 46 -2.18 3.49 5.96
C GLY A 46 -2.69 4.92 5.99
N GLY A 47 -3.26 5.31 7.13
CA GLY A 47 -3.85 6.64 7.32
C GLY A 47 -2.81 7.73 7.52
N ILE A 48 -3.16 8.94 7.15
CA ILE A 48 -2.39 10.14 7.43
C ILE A 48 -2.88 10.72 8.76
N ASP A 49 -1.96 10.94 9.71
CA ASP A 49 -2.31 11.55 10.99
C ASP A 49 -2.56 13.05 10.84
N SER A 50 -3.32 13.61 11.78
CA SER A 50 -3.61 15.05 11.78
C SER A 50 -2.31 15.87 11.77
N GLY A 51 -2.19 16.80 10.81
CA GLY A 51 -1.01 17.65 10.67
C GLY A 51 0.21 16.97 10.05
N GLU A 52 0.12 15.69 9.70
CA GLU A 52 1.22 14.94 9.09
C GLU A 52 1.27 15.20 7.57
N MET A 53 2.48 15.41 7.05
CA MET A 53 2.67 15.49 5.60
C MET A 53 2.51 14.10 4.95
N PRO A 54 1.89 14.00 3.77
CA PRO A 54 1.67 12.69 3.13
C PRO A 54 2.93 11.86 2.96
N ARG A 55 4.06 12.45 2.53
CA ARG A 55 5.31 11.71 2.38
C ARG A 55 5.84 11.18 3.71
N ALA A 56 5.73 11.96 4.78
CA ALA A 56 6.10 11.53 6.13
C ALA A 56 5.22 10.38 6.60
N ALA A 57 3.92 10.44 6.32
CA ALA A 57 2.99 9.35 6.60
C ALA A 57 3.38 8.07 5.85
N ALA A 58 3.76 8.19 4.58
CA ALA A 58 4.18 7.05 3.77
C ALA A 58 5.42 6.37 4.37
N LEU A 59 6.43 7.15 4.78
CA LEU A 59 7.64 6.62 5.42
C LEU A 59 7.33 5.96 6.76
N ARG A 60 6.46 6.56 7.55
CA ARG A 60 6.02 6.01 8.84
C ARG A 60 5.27 4.68 8.65
N GLU A 61 4.29 4.64 7.76
CA GLU A 61 3.51 3.42 7.50
C GLU A 61 4.39 2.30 6.94
N LEU A 62 5.33 2.62 6.05
CA LEU A 62 6.27 1.65 5.53
C LEU A 62 7.09 1.03 6.67
N ARG A 63 7.62 1.86 7.57
CA ARG A 63 8.38 1.38 8.72
C ARG A 63 7.52 0.56 9.67
N GLU A 64 6.30 1.02 9.98
CA GLU A 64 5.39 0.31 10.88
C GLU A 64 5.00 -1.06 10.35
N GLU A 65 4.73 -1.17 9.05
CA GLU A 65 4.23 -2.41 8.45
C GLU A 65 5.35 -3.38 8.05
N THR A 66 6.52 -2.88 7.69
CA THR A 66 7.59 -3.71 7.10
C THR A 66 8.93 -3.63 7.81
N GLY A 67 9.12 -2.68 8.73
CA GLY A 67 10.42 -2.43 9.37
C GLY A 67 11.39 -1.65 8.48
N VAL A 68 11.01 -1.30 7.26
CA VAL A 68 11.92 -0.67 6.30
C VAL A 68 11.99 0.84 6.49
N SER A 69 13.21 1.37 6.62
CA SER A 69 13.52 2.81 6.64
C SER A 69 14.62 3.20 5.66
N SER A 70 15.39 2.25 5.16
CA SER A 70 16.50 2.47 4.21
C SER A 70 15.97 2.61 2.79
N VAL A 71 15.48 3.81 2.47
CA VAL A 71 14.85 4.07 1.17
C VAL A 71 15.28 5.41 0.60
N SER A 72 15.21 5.55 -0.72
CA SER A 72 15.30 6.82 -1.42
C SER A 72 14.01 7.11 -2.19
N PHE A 73 13.63 8.37 -2.23
CA PHE A 73 12.42 8.81 -2.94
C PHE A 73 12.62 8.73 -4.45
N LEU A 74 11.64 8.17 -5.17
CA LEU A 74 11.65 8.10 -6.63
C LEU A 74 10.62 9.04 -7.27
N ALA A 75 9.37 8.91 -6.87
CA ALA A 75 8.27 9.66 -7.49
C ALA A 75 7.02 9.63 -6.62
N GLU A 76 6.06 10.48 -6.97
CA GLU A 76 4.71 10.43 -6.41
C GLU A 76 3.68 10.51 -7.54
N VAL A 77 2.51 9.94 -7.32
CA VAL A 77 1.35 10.19 -8.18
C VAL A 77 0.80 11.57 -7.81
N PRO A 78 0.74 12.52 -8.76
CA PRO A 78 0.34 13.90 -8.42
C PRO A 78 -1.09 14.01 -7.89
N GLN A 79 -1.99 13.16 -8.38
CA GLN A 79 -3.40 13.18 -8.01
C GLN A 79 -3.67 12.29 -6.81
N TRP A 80 -4.65 12.67 -6.00
CA TRP A 80 -5.26 11.76 -5.04
C TRP A 80 -6.09 10.72 -5.78
N LEU A 81 -5.85 9.44 -5.48
CA LEU A 81 -6.61 8.34 -6.05
C LEU A 81 -7.65 7.89 -5.04
N THR A 82 -8.89 7.75 -5.47
CA THR A 82 -10.00 7.42 -4.60
C THR A 82 -10.60 6.07 -4.94
N TYR A 83 -11.09 5.38 -3.91
CA TYR A 83 -11.99 4.25 -4.11
C TYR A 83 -13.09 4.28 -3.04
N ASP A 84 -14.26 3.80 -3.42
CA ASP A 84 -15.39 3.65 -2.50
C ASP A 84 -15.40 2.24 -1.91
N LEU A 85 -15.66 2.14 -0.62
CA LEU A 85 -15.93 0.86 0.00
C LEU A 85 -17.32 0.36 -0.41
N PRO A 86 -17.53 -0.96 -0.58
CA PRO A 86 -18.87 -1.51 -0.67
C PRO A 86 -19.72 -1.04 0.52
N ALA A 87 -21.02 -0.82 0.30
CA ALA A 87 -21.90 -0.16 1.26
C ALA A 87 -21.92 -0.84 2.66
N ASP A 88 -21.88 -2.16 2.69
CA ASP A 88 -21.85 -2.93 3.95
C ASP A 88 -20.52 -2.78 4.68
N LEU A 89 -19.39 -2.73 3.98
CA LEU A 89 -18.08 -2.46 4.58
C LEU A 89 -17.96 -1.01 5.06
N SER A 90 -18.49 -0.06 4.30
CA SER A 90 -18.51 1.36 4.69
C SER A 90 -19.25 1.57 6.02
N ARG A 91 -20.36 0.86 6.23
CA ARG A 91 -21.13 0.95 7.48
C ARG A 91 -20.40 0.36 8.69
N ARG A 92 -19.56 -0.67 8.49
CA ARG A 92 -18.82 -1.35 9.56
C ARG A 92 -17.47 -0.69 9.85
N SER A 93 -16.86 -0.06 8.85
CA SER A 93 -15.54 0.54 8.97
C SER A 93 -15.64 1.98 9.46
N TRP A 94 -14.75 2.36 10.38
CA TRP A 94 -14.65 3.72 10.91
C TRP A 94 -15.99 4.31 11.37
N LYS A 95 -16.88 3.46 11.90
CA LYS A 95 -18.23 3.86 12.40
C LYS A 95 -19.08 4.52 11.29
N GLY A 96 -18.93 4.12 10.04
CA GLY A 96 -19.65 4.68 8.90
C GLY A 96 -19.26 6.11 8.54
N ARG A 97 -18.14 6.62 9.08
CA ARG A 97 -17.71 8.02 8.89
C ARG A 97 -17.24 8.31 7.47
N TYR A 98 -16.69 7.32 6.78
CA TYR A 98 -16.09 7.49 5.46
C TYR A 98 -16.74 6.57 4.44
N ARG A 99 -16.90 7.09 3.20
CA ARG A 99 -17.37 6.30 2.07
C ARG A 99 -16.27 5.43 1.45
N GLY A 100 -15.01 5.75 1.71
CA GLY A 100 -13.85 5.09 1.16
C GLY A 100 -12.58 5.83 1.54
N GLN A 101 -11.56 5.69 0.72
CA GLN A 101 -10.28 6.36 0.94
C GLN A 101 -9.90 7.23 -0.25
N LYS A 102 -9.21 8.34 0.02
CA LYS A 102 -8.40 9.05 -0.94
C LYS A 102 -6.94 8.79 -0.60
N GLN A 103 -6.17 8.37 -1.58
CA GLN A 103 -4.81 7.89 -1.37
C GLN A 103 -3.81 8.70 -2.16
N LYS A 104 -2.74 9.12 -1.49
CA LYS A 104 -1.56 9.69 -2.11
C LYS A 104 -0.51 8.59 -2.21
N TRP A 105 -0.02 8.30 -3.43
CA TRP A 105 0.90 7.20 -3.67
C TRP A 105 2.31 7.69 -3.91
N PHE A 106 3.28 7.00 -3.29
CA PHE A 106 4.72 7.30 -3.35
C PHE A 106 5.49 6.07 -3.78
N ALA A 107 6.49 6.27 -4.63
CA ALA A 107 7.45 5.25 -5.00
C ALA A 107 8.79 5.52 -4.34
N PHE A 108 9.35 4.48 -3.73
CA PHE A 108 10.68 4.51 -3.10
C PHE A 108 11.53 3.36 -3.63
N ARG A 109 12.84 3.56 -3.64
CA ARG A 109 13.82 2.52 -3.89
C ARG A 109 14.32 1.98 -2.56
N PHE A 110 14.33 0.65 -2.41
CA PHE A 110 14.92 0.00 -1.25
C PHE A 110 16.44 0.04 -1.34
N GLU A 111 17.09 0.66 -0.37
CA GLU A 111 18.54 0.82 -0.30
C GLU A 111 19.19 -0.08 0.75
N GLY A 112 18.41 -0.85 1.46
CA GLY A 112 18.86 -1.70 2.56
C GLY A 112 19.04 -3.15 2.15
N ASP A 113 19.35 -3.95 3.15
CA ASP A 113 19.42 -5.42 3.05
C ASP A 113 18.03 -6.01 3.38
N GLU A 114 17.68 -7.14 2.77
CA GLU A 114 16.38 -7.80 3.03
C GLU A 114 16.19 -8.19 4.49
N ARG A 115 17.26 -8.34 5.27
CA ARG A 115 17.19 -8.58 6.72
C ARG A 115 16.52 -7.44 7.49
N GLU A 116 16.46 -6.25 6.92
CA GLU A 116 15.72 -5.13 7.50
C GLU A 116 14.21 -5.35 7.45
N ILE A 117 13.71 -6.14 6.50
CA ILE A 117 12.28 -6.42 6.34
C ILE A 117 11.82 -7.32 7.48
N ASN A 118 10.92 -6.80 8.31
CA ASN A 118 10.36 -7.51 9.45
C ASN A 118 8.88 -7.15 9.60
N ILE A 119 8.02 -8.06 9.18
CA ILE A 119 6.56 -7.88 9.25
C ILE A 119 5.95 -8.38 10.58
N ASP A 120 6.74 -9.05 11.42
CA ASP A 120 6.25 -9.72 12.63
C ASP A 120 6.36 -8.87 13.89
N ARG A 121 7.17 -7.82 13.88
CA ARG A 121 7.43 -6.97 15.04
C ARG A 121 7.14 -5.51 14.74
N PRO A 122 5.87 -5.13 14.66
CA PRO A 122 5.54 -3.72 14.47
C PRO A 122 5.96 -2.91 15.70
N GLU A 123 6.42 -1.70 15.46
CA GLU A 123 6.75 -0.76 16.52
C GLU A 123 5.51 -0.47 17.40
N HIS A 124 5.75 -0.15 18.67
CA HIS A 124 4.73 0.33 19.62
C HIS A 124 3.55 -0.63 19.88
N GLY A 125 3.79 -1.96 19.78
CA GLY A 125 2.77 -2.95 20.12
C GLY A 125 1.59 -3.03 19.17
N LEU A 126 1.72 -2.44 17.98
CA LEU A 126 0.71 -2.57 16.93
C LEU A 126 0.61 -4.03 16.46
N LYS A 127 -0.59 -4.47 16.09
CA LYS A 127 -0.75 -5.80 15.50
C LYS A 127 -0.11 -5.83 14.11
N PRO A 128 0.62 -6.90 13.76
CA PRO A 128 1.16 -7.04 12.42
C PRO A 128 0.05 -6.97 11.36
N GLU A 129 0.27 -6.17 10.32
CA GLU A 129 -0.68 -6.06 9.19
C GLU A 129 -0.60 -7.28 8.27
N PHE A 130 0.61 -7.83 8.11
CA PHE A 130 0.89 -8.91 7.17
C PHE A 130 1.33 -10.18 7.88
N ASP A 131 1.00 -11.34 7.31
CA ASP A 131 1.50 -12.65 7.76
C ASP A 131 2.50 -13.28 6.78
N ALA A 132 2.70 -12.68 5.61
CA ALA A 132 3.69 -13.07 4.61
C ALA A 132 4.04 -11.87 3.74
N TRP A 133 5.16 -11.94 3.07
CA TRP A 133 5.55 -10.93 2.09
C TRP A 133 6.36 -11.57 0.96
N ARG A 134 6.41 -10.87 -0.17
CA ARG A 134 7.27 -11.25 -1.30
C ARG A 134 7.54 -10.04 -2.19
N TRP A 135 8.54 -10.17 -3.06
CA TRP A 135 8.75 -9.28 -4.19
C TRP A 135 7.90 -9.78 -5.36
N GLU A 136 7.25 -8.84 -6.04
CA GLU A 136 6.36 -9.16 -7.15
C GLU A 136 6.53 -8.15 -8.28
N ARG A 137 6.18 -8.58 -9.48
CA ARG A 137 6.12 -7.67 -10.63
C ARG A 137 4.92 -6.73 -10.46
N ILE A 138 5.17 -5.42 -10.62
CA ILE A 138 4.13 -4.41 -10.38
C ILE A 138 2.91 -4.62 -11.27
N GLU A 139 3.10 -5.08 -12.50
CA GLU A 139 2.02 -5.30 -13.48
C GLU A 139 1.01 -6.37 -13.02
N ARG A 140 1.42 -7.26 -12.12
CA ARG A 140 0.53 -8.31 -11.61
C ARG A 140 -0.38 -7.85 -10.48
N LEU A 141 -0.09 -6.71 -9.86
CA LEU A 141 -0.79 -6.29 -8.65
C LEU A 141 -2.28 -6.02 -8.85
N PRO A 142 -2.74 -5.43 -9.96
CA PRO A 142 -4.20 -5.25 -10.15
C PRO A 142 -4.99 -6.55 -10.11
N ALA A 143 -4.39 -7.68 -10.49
CA ALA A 143 -5.03 -8.99 -10.42
C ALA A 143 -4.99 -9.62 -9.02
N LEU A 144 -4.13 -9.12 -8.13
CA LEU A 144 -3.91 -9.68 -6.78
C LEU A 144 -4.66 -8.91 -5.69
N ILE A 145 -5.06 -7.68 -5.97
CA ILE A 145 -5.73 -6.80 -5.00
C ILE A 145 -7.24 -7.04 -5.01
N ILE A 146 -7.88 -6.81 -3.88
CA ILE A 146 -9.33 -6.85 -3.76
C ILE A 146 -10.00 -5.93 -4.78
N GLN A 147 -11.10 -6.38 -5.37
CA GLN A 147 -11.67 -5.81 -6.59
C GLN A 147 -11.99 -4.32 -6.51
N PHE A 148 -12.50 -3.83 -5.38
CA PHE A 148 -12.86 -2.41 -5.25
C PHE A 148 -11.66 -1.45 -5.20
N LYS A 149 -10.43 -1.97 -5.03
CA LYS A 149 -9.17 -1.19 -5.09
C LYS A 149 -8.46 -1.33 -6.44
N ARG A 150 -8.95 -2.17 -7.35
CA ARG A 150 -8.24 -2.51 -8.59
C ARG A 150 -7.95 -1.28 -9.44
N GLN A 151 -8.89 -0.37 -9.57
CA GLN A 151 -8.73 0.83 -10.40
C GLN A 151 -7.61 1.74 -9.87
N VAL A 152 -7.49 1.87 -8.54
CA VAL A 152 -6.37 2.59 -7.93
C VAL A 152 -5.04 1.92 -8.30
N TYR A 153 -4.96 0.62 -8.19
CA TYR A 153 -3.74 -0.12 -8.51
C TYR A 153 -3.38 -0.03 -10.00
N GLU A 154 -4.36 -0.04 -10.90
CA GLU A 154 -4.12 0.20 -12.33
C GLU A 154 -3.49 1.57 -12.57
N SER A 155 -3.98 2.61 -11.90
CA SER A 155 -3.39 3.96 -11.98
C SER A 155 -1.96 4.01 -11.43
N VAL A 156 -1.70 3.32 -10.34
CA VAL A 156 -0.36 3.24 -9.75
C VAL A 156 0.61 2.51 -10.70
N VAL A 157 0.19 1.41 -11.29
CA VAL A 157 0.99 0.67 -12.26
C VAL A 157 1.30 1.54 -13.48
N GLU A 158 0.33 2.28 -13.99
CA GLU A 158 0.55 3.21 -15.10
C GLU A 158 1.60 4.27 -14.77
N SER A 159 1.52 4.84 -13.57
CA SER A 159 2.45 5.90 -13.13
C SER A 159 3.83 5.38 -12.78
N PHE A 160 3.93 4.25 -12.10
CA PHE A 160 5.18 3.75 -11.52
C PHE A 160 5.80 2.56 -12.27
N GLY A 161 5.06 1.92 -13.16
CA GLY A 161 5.58 0.78 -13.94
C GLY A 161 6.92 1.06 -14.61
N PRO A 162 7.10 2.21 -15.26
CA PRO A 162 8.39 2.56 -15.90
C PRO A 162 9.57 2.65 -14.93
N LEU A 163 9.34 2.92 -13.64
CA LEU A 163 10.40 3.01 -12.64
C LEU A 163 11.04 1.66 -12.32
N GLY A 164 10.33 0.57 -12.57
CA GLY A 164 10.82 -0.79 -12.38
C GLY A 164 11.60 -1.32 -13.58
N ALA A 165 11.63 -0.60 -14.71
CA ALA A 165 12.42 -0.99 -15.86
C ALA A 165 13.91 -0.91 -15.48
N ARG A 166 14.65 -2.03 -15.72
CA ARG A 166 16.10 -2.03 -15.55
C ARG A 166 16.71 -1.00 -16.50
N GLU A 167 17.58 -0.14 -15.99
CA GLU A 167 18.51 0.56 -16.86
C GLU A 167 19.28 -0.52 -17.66
N PRO A 168 19.42 -0.35 -18.99
CA PRO A 168 20.24 -1.26 -19.75
C PRO A 168 21.64 -1.26 -19.14
N GLU A 169 22.17 -2.45 -18.85
CA GLU A 169 23.55 -2.58 -18.40
C GLU A 169 24.44 -1.79 -19.35
N ARG A 170 25.09 -0.76 -18.82
CA ARG A 170 26.12 -0.06 -19.59
C ARG A 170 27.27 -1.03 -19.76
N THR A 171 27.37 -1.61 -20.95
CA THR A 171 28.56 -2.32 -21.39
C THR A 171 29.75 -1.39 -21.49
#